data_5e4763185a4625327d15fdbbec54c2d5
#
_entry.id   5e4763185a4625327d15fdbbec54c2d5
#
_cell.length_a   1.000
_cell.length_b   1.000
_cell.length_c   1.000
_cell.angle_alpha   90.00
_cell.angle_beta   90.00
_cell.angle_gamma   90.00
#
_symmetry.space_group_name_H-M   'P 1'
#
loop_
_entity.id
_entity.type
_entity.pdbx_description
1 polymer ?
#
loop_
_entity_poly.entity_id
_entity_poly.type
_entity_poly.pdbx_seq_one_letter_code
_entity_poly.pdbx_strand_id
1 'polypeptide(L)'
;MKATRFLLTAMVLATVGATQANAQCSGNAGSCNTTNTASVTVGALVKLGMSSAATSLTNPTADDVDNGAVIADAGPSFTIKANRSWTLKIKSGNATSWTYAGSNAGVKPIGDLAWSTAANGTFAAITNSDATFTSGASASNGAAAQAFFKTTWSNDFTSASNAPGTYSLPIVFTLSAP
;
A
#
# COMPACT_ATOMS: atom_id res chain seq x y z
N MET A 1 23.51 7.68 30.82
CA MET A 1 24.11 7.90 29.50
C MET A 1 23.74 6.74 28.60
N LYS A 2 22.77 6.91 27.68
CA LYS A 2 22.34 5.89 26.71
C LYS A 2 22.86 6.31 25.33
N ALA A 3 23.78 5.51 24.77
CA ALA A 3 24.37 5.75 23.46
C ALA A 3 23.41 5.30 22.36
N THR A 4 22.92 6.26 21.58
CA THR A 4 22.10 6.03 20.38
C THR A 4 23.03 5.59 19.25
N ARG A 5 22.92 4.33 18.82
CA ARG A 5 23.64 3.82 17.66
C ARG A 5 22.90 4.25 16.38
N PHE A 6 23.49 5.19 15.67
CA PHE A 6 23.11 5.48 14.28
C PHE A 6 23.63 4.36 13.37
N LEU A 7 22.71 3.62 12.73
CA LEU A 7 23.05 2.74 11.61
C LEU A 7 23.24 3.61 10.37
N LEU A 8 24.51 3.81 10.00
CA LEU A 8 24.85 4.37 8.69
C LEU A 8 24.67 3.26 7.65
N THR A 9 23.62 3.36 6.84
CA THR A 9 23.44 2.51 5.65
C THR A 9 24.43 3.00 4.59
N ALA A 10 25.54 2.28 4.41
CA ALA A 10 26.52 2.55 3.38
C ALA A 10 25.91 2.29 2.00
N MET A 11 25.63 3.34 1.25
CA MET A 11 25.25 3.30 -0.15
C MET A 11 26.51 2.96 -0.94
N VAL A 12 26.64 1.70 -1.38
CA VAL A 12 27.73 1.27 -2.28
C VAL A 12 27.45 1.88 -3.65
N LEU A 13 28.12 3.00 -3.93
CA LEU A 13 28.20 3.56 -5.27
C LEU A 13 29.16 2.68 -6.07
N ALA A 14 28.64 1.79 -6.91
CA ALA A 14 29.44 1.09 -7.90
C ALA A 14 29.94 2.13 -8.92
N THR A 15 31.16 2.63 -8.72
CA THR A 15 31.87 3.40 -9.73
C THR A 15 32.27 2.43 -10.83
N VAL A 16 31.47 2.38 -11.90
CA VAL A 16 31.93 1.80 -13.16
C VAL A 16 33.06 2.68 -13.65
N GLY A 17 34.29 2.20 -13.49
CA GLY A 17 35.48 2.86 -14.02
C GLY A 17 35.32 3.02 -15.52
N ALA A 18 34.98 4.21 -15.97
CA ALA A 18 35.05 4.58 -17.36
C ALA A 18 36.54 4.64 -17.72
N THR A 19 37.05 3.58 -18.37
CA THR A 19 38.31 3.69 -19.09
C THR A 19 38.14 4.74 -20.15
N GLN A 20 38.81 5.89 -20.02
CA GLN A 20 38.78 6.91 -21.05
C GLN A 20 39.54 6.36 -22.26
N ALA A 21 38.81 5.74 -23.19
CA ALA A 21 39.31 5.52 -24.51
C ALA A 21 39.34 6.88 -25.23
N ASN A 22 40.51 7.48 -25.36
CA ASN A 22 40.71 8.65 -26.19
C ASN A 22 40.45 8.23 -27.65
N ALA A 23 39.23 8.47 -28.14
CA ALA A 23 38.92 8.30 -29.55
C ALA A 23 39.56 9.45 -30.32
N GLN A 24 40.78 9.20 -30.83
CA GLN A 24 41.47 10.16 -31.65
C GLN A 24 41.34 9.76 -33.11
N CYS A 25 40.86 10.67 -33.90
CA CYS A 25 40.77 10.49 -35.35
C CYS A 25 41.91 11.25 -36.03
N SER A 26 42.71 10.53 -36.84
CA SER A 26 43.75 11.12 -37.69
C SER A 26 43.69 10.47 -39.07
N GLY A 27 43.59 11.27 -40.12
CA GLY A 27 43.57 10.77 -41.49
C GLY A 27 43.72 11.91 -42.52
N ASN A 28 44.34 11.61 -43.66
CA ASN A 28 44.47 12.54 -44.78
C ASN A 28 43.22 12.62 -45.67
N ALA A 29 42.10 12.00 -45.28
CA ALA A 29 40.84 12.05 -45.96
C ALA A 29 39.91 13.08 -45.33
N GLY A 30 39.11 13.78 -46.15
CA GLY A 30 38.30 14.92 -45.72
C GLY A 30 37.12 14.64 -44.73
N SER A 31 37.08 13.46 -44.12
CA SER A 31 36.09 13.15 -43.06
C SER A 31 36.67 12.24 -41.97
N CYS A 32 36.27 12.49 -40.75
CA CYS A 32 36.74 11.75 -39.58
C CYS A 32 35.60 11.55 -38.59
N ASN A 33 35.32 10.28 -38.25
CA ASN A 33 34.23 9.92 -37.37
C ASN A 33 34.73 9.25 -36.09
N THR A 34 34.25 9.68 -34.95
CA THR A 34 34.44 9.03 -33.68
C THR A 34 33.11 8.66 -33.07
N THR A 35 33.07 7.59 -32.28
CA THR A 35 31.85 7.13 -31.61
C THR A 35 31.95 7.39 -30.12
N ASN A 36 30.94 8.04 -29.56
CA ASN A 36 30.73 8.11 -28.12
C ASN A 36 29.49 7.32 -27.77
N THR A 37 29.58 6.43 -26.77
CA THR A 37 28.43 5.67 -26.25
C THR A 37 27.94 6.30 -24.98
N ALA A 38 26.71 6.85 -25.00
CA ALA A 38 26.01 7.28 -23.81
C ALA A 38 25.11 6.13 -23.31
N SER A 39 25.15 5.84 -22.01
CA SER A 39 24.31 4.79 -21.41
C SER A 39 23.60 5.30 -20.16
N VAL A 40 22.39 4.78 -19.93
CA VAL A 40 21.59 5.03 -18.72
C VAL A 40 20.95 3.72 -18.30
N THR A 41 20.89 3.47 -16.99
CA THR A 41 20.19 2.32 -16.42
C THR A 41 18.94 2.79 -15.72
N VAL A 42 17.77 2.24 -16.08
CA VAL A 42 16.48 2.52 -15.45
C VAL A 42 16.12 1.34 -14.55
N GLY A 43 16.04 1.58 -13.24
CA GLY A 43 15.58 0.60 -12.26
C GLY A 43 14.07 0.42 -12.25
N ALA A 44 13.56 -0.34 -11.26
CA ALA A 44 12.14 -0.46 -11.01
C ALA A 44 11.54 0.88 -10.56
N LEU A 45 10.49 1.33 -11.24
CA LEU A 45 9.77 2.57 -10.94
C LEU A 45 8.32 2.23 -10.60
N VAL A 46 7.84 2.73 -9.46
CA VAL A 46 6.44 2.58 -9.04
C VAL A 46 5.86 3.90 -8.57
N LYS A 47 4.56 4.11 -8.83
CA LYS A 47 3.78 5.22 -8.29
C LYS A 47 2.38 4.74 -7.94
N LEU A 48 1.97 4.98 -6.68
CA LEU A 48 0.63 4.71 -6.17
C LEU A 48 -0.09 6.05 -5.94
N GLY A 49 -1.20 6.26 -6.64
CA GLY A 49 -2.18 7.30 -6.33
C GLY A 49 -3.32 6.71 -5.52
N MET A 50 -3.82 7.43 -4.53
CA MET A 50 -4.98 7.06 -3.72
C MET A 50 -5.95 8.24 -3.68
N SER A 51 -7.24 7.99 -3.85
CA SER A 51 -8.27 9.04 -3.98
C SER A 51 -8.57 9.76 -2.66
N SER A 52 -8.40 9.08 -1.52
CA SER A 52 -8.66 9.64 -0.19
C SER A 52 -7.75 9.00 0.85
N ALA A 53 -7.25 9.79 1.79
CA ALA A 53 -6.47 9.34 2.94
C ALA A 53 -7.36 8.84 4.11
N ALA A 54 -8.67 9.05 4.04
CA ALA A 54 -9.62 8.61 5.05
C ALA A 54 -10.89 8.05 4.39
N THR A 55 -11.48 7.06 5.04
CA THR A 55 -12.78 6.47 4.68
C THR A 55 -13.68 6.51 5.91
N SER A 56 -14.84 7.14 5.79
CA SER A 56 -15.89 7.03 6.80
C SER A 56 -16.71 5.78 6.52
N LEU A 57 -16.80 4.89 7.50
CA LEU A 57 -17.63 3.70 7.42
C LEU A 57 -19.02 4.03 7.95
N THR A 58 -20.03 3.31 7.47
CA THR A 58 -21.42 3.45 7.92
C THR A 58 -21.51 3.08 9.41
N ASN A 59 -22.12 3.97 10.19
CA ASN A 59 -22.40 3.69 11.59
C ASN A 59 -23.46 2.58 11.71
N PRO A 60 -23.27 1.60 12.62
CA PRO A 60 -24.24 0.54 12.81
C PRO A 60 -25.54 1.09 13.40
N THR A 61 -26.66 0.56 12.94
CA THR A 61 -27.97 0.68 13.58
C THR A 61 -28.16 -0.44 14.62
N ALA A 62 -29.22 -0.38 15.42
CA ALA A 62 -29.57 -1.48 16.32
C ALA A 62 -29.81 -2.79 15.55
N ASP A 63 -30.48 -2.71 14.40
CA ASP A 63 -30.75 -3.87 13.54
C ASP A 63 -29.46 -4.46 12.96
N ASP A 64 -28.45 -3.63 12.63
CA ASP A 64 -27.13 -4.10 12.18
C ASP A 64 -26.40 -4.87 13.28
N VAL A 65 -26.52 -4.39 14.53
CA VAL A 65 -25.94 -5.09 15.69
C VAL A 65 -26.66 -6.41 15.91
N ASP A 66 -27.99 -6.46 15.88
CA ASP A 66 -28.76 -7.70 15.99
C ASP A 66 -28.39 -8.72 14.90
N ASN A 67 -28.10 -8.26 13.69
CA ASN A 67 -27.70 -9.09 12.56
C ASN A 67 -26.18 -9.38 12.51
N GLY A 68 -25.39 -8.76 13.36
CA GLY A 68 -23.93 -8.97 13.46
C GLY A 68 -23.10 -8.44 12.30
N ALA A 69 -23.65 -7.59 11.40
CA ALA A 69 -22.89 -7.02 10.30
C ALA A 69 -23.55 -5.79 9.70
N VAL A 70 -22.74 -4.87 9.14
CA VAL A 70 -23.18 -3.73 8.33
C VAL A 70 -22.89 -3.92 6.85
N ILE A 71 -23.51 -3.05 6.03
CA ILE A 71 -23.35 -3.01 4.58
C ILE A 71 -21.90 -2.62 4.21
N ALA A 72 -21.44 -3.09 3.06
CA ALA A 72 -20.12 -2.75 2.54
C ALA A 72 -20.04 -1.27 2.12
N ASP A 73 -19.04 -0.57 2.61
CA ASP A 73 -18.72 0.81 2.25
C ASP A 73 -17.66 0.86 1.14
N ALA A 74 -17.76 1.87 0.27
CA ALA A 74 -16.71 2.16 -0.68
C ALA A 74 -15.50 2.79 0.03
N GLY A 75 -14.36 2.15 -0.10
CA GLY A 75 -13.06 2.66 0.34
C GLY A 75 -12.37 3.50 -0.74
N PRO A 76 -11.05 3.75 -0.62
CA PRO A 76 -10.29 4.51 -1.59
C PRO A 76 -10.17 3.77 -2.92
N SER A 77 -10.15 4.54 -4.02
CA SER A 77 -9.72 4.07 -5.32
C SER A 77 -8.23 4.35 -5.52
N PHE A 78 -7.57 3.51 -6.32
CA PHE A 78 -6.15 3.55 -6.57
C PHE A 78 -5.86 3.75 -8.06
N THR A 79 -4.78 4.47 -8.35
CA THR A 79 -4.16 4.53 -9.66
C THR A 79 -2.72 4.02 -9.54
N ILE A 80 -2.40 2.97 -10.29
CA ILE A 80 -1.14 2.25 -10.17
C ILE A 80 -0.32 2.45 -11.44
N LYS A 81 0.92 2.97 -11.29
CA LYS A 81 1.88 3.06 -12.38
C LYS A 81 3.14 2.30 -11.99
N ALA A 82 3.63 1.47 -12.90
CA ALA A 82 4.84 0.69 -12.74
C ALA A 82 5.46 0.39 -14.11
N ASN A 83 6.80 0.37 -14.20
CA ASN A 83 7.50 0.05 -15.45
C ASN A 83 7.74 -1.46 -15.66
N ARG A 84 7.20 -2.30 -14.76
CA ARG A 84 7.29 -3.77 -14.80
C ARG A 84 6.09 -4.39 -14.06
N SER A 85 6.09 -5.71 -13.86
CA SER A 85 5.09 -6.40 -13.00
C SER A 85 5.06 -5.81 -11.59
N TRP A 86 3.90 -5.79 -10.97
CA TRP A 86 3.69 -5.12 -9.69
C TRP A 86 2.67 -5.86 -8.83
N THR A 87 2.72 -5.61 -7.54
CA THR A 87 1.74 -6.10 -6.55
C THR A 87 1.40 -4.98 -5.57
N LEU A 88 0.11 -4.72 -5.39
CA LEU A 88 -0.44 -3.87 -4.33
C LEU A 88 -0.91 -4.78 -3.19
N LYS A 89 -0.40 -4.55 -1.99
CA LYS A 89 -0.74 -5.30 -0.78
C LYS A 89 -1.53 -4.43 0.18
N ILE A 90 -2.30 -5.07 1.07
CA ILE A 90 -3.09 -4.44 2.12
C ILE A 90 -2.81 -5.11 3.46
N LYS A 91 -2.78 -4.34 4.54
CA LYS A 91 -2.78 -4.83 5.92
C LYS A 91 -3.33 -3.79 6.90
N SER A 92 -3.62 -4.23 8.12
CA SER A 92 -3.85 -3.33 9.26
C SER A 92 -2.53 -2.68 9.70
N GLY A 93 -2.57 -1.39 10.02
CA GLY A 93 -1.48 -0.70 10.69
C GLY A 93 -1.41 -1.01 12.20
N ASN A 94 -2.52 -1.50 12.78
CA ASN A 94 -2.57 -1.96 14.16
C ASN A 94 -2.32 -3.48 14.23
N ALA A 95 -1.78 -3.95 15.37
CA ALA A 95 -1.45 -5.36 15.55
C ALA A 95 -2.68 -6.24 15.84
N THR A 96 -3.59 -5.79 16.71
CA THR A 96 -4.68 -6.63 17.25
C THR A 96 -6.05 -5.97 17.25
N SER A 97 -6.12 -4.66 17.52
CA SER A 97 -7.38 -3.98 17.77
C SER A 97 -7.42 -2.60 17.11
N TRP A 98 -8.63 -2.11 16.86
CA TRP A 98 -8.88 -0.73 16.48
C TRP A 98 -8.43 0.21 17.58
N THR A 99 -8.09 1.44 17.24
CA THR A 99 -7.95 2.52 18.21
C THR A 99 -9.36 2.98 18.59
N TYR A 100 -9.62 3.08 19.88
CA TYR A 100 -10.90 3.47 20.42
C TYR A 100 -10.80 4.81 21.18
N ALA A 101 -11.79 5.67 20.98
CA ALA A 101 -11.97 6.92 21.72
C ALA A 101 -13.43 7.01 22.17
N GLY A 102 -13.65 6.87 23.48
CA GLY A 102 -14.97 6.92 24.12
C GLY A 102 -14.88 6.86 25.64
N SER A 103 -16.03 6.98 26.32
CA SER A 103 -16.11 7.01 27.79
C SER A 103 -16.04 5.63 28.43
N ASN A 104 -16.36 4.58 27.66
CA ASN A 104 -16.37 3.19 28.13
C ASN A 104 -15.12 2.46 27.61
N ALA A 105 -14.84 1.27 28.17
CA ALA A 105 -13.76 0.42 27.66
C ALA A 105 -14.20 -0.30 26.37
N GLY A 106 -13.93 0.31 25.20
CA GLY A 106 -14.20 -0.28 23.90
C GLY A 106 -13.01 -1.07 23.37
N VAL A 107 -13.24 -2.30 22.91
CA VAL A 107 -12.23 -3.15 22.28
C VAL A 107 -12.83 -3.79 21.02
N LYS A 108 -12.31 -3.46 19.85
CA LYS A 108 -12.73 -4.02 18.57
C LYS A 108 -11.55 -4.69 17.87
N PRO A 109 -11.60 -6.01 17.60
CA PRO A 109 -10.53 -6.71 16.88
C PRO A 109 -10.31 -6.16 15.47
N ILE A 110 -9.07 -6.19 14.96
CA ILE A 110 -8.80 -5.74 13.58
C ILE A 110 -9.58 -6.57 12.55
N GLY A 111 -9.77 -7.88 12.80
CA GLY A 111 -10.50 -8.79 11.91
C GLY A 111 -11.97 -8.49 11.74
N ASP A 112 -12.57 -7.61 12.57
CA ASP A 112 -13.93 -7.10 12.39
C ASP A 112 -14.04 -6.15 11.20
N LEU A 113 -12.92 -5.70 10.62
CA LEU A 113 -12.87 -5.10 9.30
C LEU A 113 -12.53 -6.16 8.27
N ALA A 114 -13.40 -6.36 7.32
CA ALA A 114 -13.13 -7.17 6.13
C ALA A 114 -13.03 -6.26 4.89
N TRP A 115 -12.28 -6.68 3.89
CA TRP A 115 -12.04 -5.94 2.66
C TRP A 115 -12.28 -6.80 1.42
N SER A 116 -12.62 -6.15 0.31
CA SER A 116 -12.78 -6.75 -1.01
C SER A 116 -12.34 -5.76 -2.10
N THR A 117 -12.07 -6.25 -3.30
CA THR A 117 -11.84 -5.45 -4.50
C THR A 117 -13.12 -5.18 -5.30
N ALA A 118 -14.26 -5.70 -4.85
CA ALA A 118 -15.58 -5.50 -5.46
C ALA A 118 -16.66 -5.33 -4.38
N ALA A 119 -17.64 -4.48 -4.62
CA ALA A 119 -18.72 -4.18 -3.67
C ALA A 119 -19.49 -5.43 -3.22
N ASN A 120 -19.76 -6.34 -4.15
CA ASN A 120 -20.47 -7.61 -3.91
C ASN A 120 -19.50 -8.82 -3.97
N GLY A 121 -18.18 -8.60 -3.73
CA GLY A 121 -17.19 -9.66 -3.76
C GLY A 121 -17.13 -10.46 -2.47
N THR A 122 -16.22 -11.43 -2.43
CA THR A 122 -15.86 -12.11 -1.20
C THR A 122 -15.01 -11.18 -0.34
N PHE A 123 -15.45 -10.92 0.89
CA PHE A 123 -14.72 -10.11 1.85
C PHE A 123 -13.78 -10.98 2.68
N ALA A 124 -12.51 -10.58 2.79
CA ALA A 124 -11.51 -11.21 3.64
C ALA A 124 -11.26 -10.33 4.87
N ALA A 125 -11.19 -10.92 6.05
CA ALA A 125 -10.82 -10.20 7.27
C ALA A 125 -9.43 -9.56 7.12
N ILE A 126 -9.27 -8.31 7.56
CA ILE A 126 -7.96 -7.67 7.56
C ILE A 126 -7.09 -8.26 8.67
N THR A 127 -5.80 -8.39 8.39
CA THR A 127 -4.79 -8.84 9.36
C THR A 127 -3.66 -7.83 9.42
N ASN A 128 -2.76 -7.97 10.38
CA ASN A 128 -1.52 -7.19 10.46
C ASN A 128 -0.40 -7.69 9.53
N SER A 129 -0.65 -8.78 8.80
CA SER A 129 0.24 -9.31 7.78
C SER A 129 -0.17 -8.86 6.39
N ASP A 130 0.82 -8.68 5.50
CA ASP A 130 0.58 -8.29 4.12
C ASP A 130 -0.26 -9.34 3.38
N ALA A 131 -1.41 -8.93 2.84
CA ALA A 131 -2.23 -9.71 1.90
C ALA A 131 -2.19 -9.07 0.51
N THR A 132 -2.22 -9.86 -0.55
CA THR A 132 -2.31 -9.32 -1.90
C THR A 132 -3.68 -8.71 -2.13
N PHE A 133 -3.73 -7.39 -2.35
CA PHE A 133 -4.94 -6.68 -2.72
C PHE A 133 -5.23 -6.83 -4.21
N THR A 134 -4.25 -6.53 -5.06
CA THR A 134 -4.32 -6.73 -6.51
C THR A 134 -2.91 -6.75 -7.10
N SER A 135 -2.76 -7.24 -8.32
CA SER A 135 -1.47 -7.31 -9.00
C SER A 135 -1.61 -7.17 -10.52
N GLY A 136 -0.51 -6.85 -11.18
CA GLY A 136 -0.39 -6.82 -12.64
C GLY A 136 0.88 -7.51 -13.11
N ALA A 137 0.75 -8.40 -14.08
CA ALA A 137 1.88 -9.19 -14.61
C ALA A 137 2.82 -8.38 -15.53
N SER A 138 2.43 -7.16 -15.91
CA SER A 138 3.20 -6.29 -16.81
C SER A 138 3.21 -4.85 -16.31
N ALA A 139 3.99 -4.00 -16.98
CA ALA A 139 4.00 -2.56 -16.75
C ALA A 139 2.59 -1.96 -16.89
N SER A 140 2.32 -0.91 -16.10
CA SER A 140 1.05 -0.19 -16.10
C SER A 140 1.28 1.32 -16.06
N ASN A 141 0.49 2.06 -16.82
CA ASN A 141 0.46 3.52 -16.77
C ASN A 141 -0.88 4.06 -16.21
N GLY A 142 -1.49 3.37 -15.26
CA GLY A 142 -2.71 3.81 -14.63
C GLY A 142 -3.74 2.71 -14.40
N ALA A 143 -3.30 1.48 -14.05
CA ALA A 143 -4.24 0.45 -13.62
C ALA A 143 -5.06 0.96 -12.44
N ALA A 144 -6.39 0.76 -12.52
CA ALA A 144 -7.33 1.18 -11.50
C ALA A 144 -7.66 0.00 -10.58
N ALA A 145 -7.86 0.29 -9.29
CA ALA A 145 -8.39 -0.64 -8.30
C ALA A 145 -9.23 0.14 -7.30
N GLN A 146 -10.19 -0.51 -6.66
CA GLN A 146 -11.02 0.08 -5.60
C GLN A 146 -11.09 -0.86 -4.42
N ALA A 147 -10.98 -0.31 -3.20
CA ALA A 147 -11.26 -1.03 -1.98
C ALA A 147 -12.74 -0.91 -1.60
N PHE A 148 -13.28 -1.98 -1.03
CA PHE A 148 -14.57 -2.00 -0.35
C PHE A 148 -14.36 -2.59 1.03
N PHE A 149 -15.04 -2.04 2.03
CA PHE A 149 -14.89 -2.45 3.42
C PHE A 149 -16.23 -2.90 3.98
N LYS A 150 -16.19 -3.86 4.89
CA LYS A 150 -17.33 -4.31 5.66
C LYS A 150 -16.94 -4.44 7.12
N THR A 151 -17.74 -3.88 8.02
CA THR A 151 -17.53 -3.98 9.46
C THR A 151 -18.45 -5.04 10.04
N THR A 152 -17.92 -5.88 10.91
CA THR A 152 -18.70 -6.83 11.71
C THR A 152 -18.89 -6.28 13.13
N TRP A 153 -20.09 -6.45 13.66
CA TRP A 153 -20.45 -6.05 15.02
C TRP A 153 -20.92 -7.29 15.80
N SER A 154 -20.68 -7.30 17.11
CA SER A 154 -21.24 -8.35 17.96
C SER A 154 -22.75 -8.20 18.04
N ASN A 155 -23.49 -9.31 18.08
CA ASN A 155 -24.93 -9.32 18.34
C ASN A 155 -25.29 -9.12 19.83
N ASP A 156 -24.29 -8.89 20.69
CA ASP A 156 -24.45 -8.55 22.11
C ASP A 156 -24.22 -7.04 22.30
N PHE A 157 -25.27 -6.30 22.59
CA PHE A 157 -25.20 -4.86 22.86
C PHE A 157 -24.28 -4.48 24.03
N THR A 158 -24.01 -5.39 24.94
CA THR A 158 -23.11 -5.17 26.08
C THR A 158 -21.65 -5.48 25.74
N SER A 159 -21.38 -6.00 24.56
CA SER A 159 -20.02 -6.32 24.12
C SER A 159 -19.13 -5.08 24.09
N ALA A 160 -17.89 -5.20 24.53
CA ALA A 160 -16.89 -4.14 24.43
C ALA A 160 -16.61 -3.70 22.98
N SER A 161 -16.88 -4.56 21.97
CA SER A 161 -16.75 -4.20 20.55
C SER A 161 -17.85 -3.27 20.06
N ASN A 162 -18.94 -3.12 20.82
CA ASN A 162 -20.09 -2.25 20.54
C ASN A 162 -20.14 -1.04 21.48
N ALA A 163 -19.12 -0.80 22.30
CA ALA A 163 -19.07 0.32 23.24
C ALA A 163 -19.24 1.65 22.49
N PRO A 164 -20.09 2.59 23.01
CA PRO A 164 -20.31 3.89 22.36
C PRO A 164 -19.03 4.71 22.28
N GLY A 165 -18.63 5.11 21.07
CA GLY A 165 -17.42 5.88 20.85
C GLY A 165 -16.98 5.87 19.39
N THR A 166 -15.78 6.36 19.12
CA THR A 166 -15.18 6.36 17.79
C THR A 166 -14.13 5.27 17.69
N TYR A 167 -14.27 4.43 16.69
CA TYR A 167 -13.29 3.40 16.32
C TYR A 167 -12.55 3.83 15.07
N SER A 168 -11.22 3.74 15.08
CA SER A 168 -10.38 4.03 13.91
C SER A 168 -9.33 2.93 13.70
N LEU A 169 -9.10 2.56 12.44
CA LEU A 169 -8.12 1.54 12.07
C LEU A 169 -7.28 2.06 10.90
N PRO A 170 -5.97 2.30 11.09
CA PRO A 170 -5.07 2.57 9.99
C PRO A 170 -4.98 1.37 9.05
N ILE A 171 -5.17 1.60 7.75
CA ILE A 171 -5.02 0.59 6.71
C ILE A 171 -3.82 0.97 5.85
N VAL A 172 -2.87 0.06 5.71
CA VAL A 172 -1.63 0.28 4.97
C VAL A 172 -1.71 -0.40 3.62
N PHE A 173 -1.49 0.35 2.56
CA PHE A 173 -1.35 -0.16 1.20
C PHE A 173 0.11 -0.01 0.75
N THR A 174 0.69 -1.11 0.25
CA THR A 174 2.09 -1.16 -0.19
C THR A 174 2.18 -1.63 -1.63
N LEU A 175 2.66 -0.76 -2.52
CA LEU A 175 2.94 -1.11 -3.91
C LEU A 175 4.41 -1.52 -4.06
N SER A 176 4.64 -2.67 -4.67
CA SER A 176 5.98 -3.18 -4.99
C SER A 176 6.06 -3.66 -6.45
N ALA A 177 7.25 -3.52 -7.05
CA ALA A 177 7.61 -4.08 -8.35
C ALA A 177 8.99 -4.76 -8.21
N PRO A 178 9.03 -6.10 -8.09
CA PRO A 178 10.26 -6.87 -7.87
C PRO A 178 11.20 -6.87 -9.08
#